data_145e03d54d92e2990082a6ee19ae9a1f
#
_entry.id   145e03d54d92e2990082a6ee19ae9a1f
#
_cell.length_a   1.000
_cell.length_b   1.000
_cell.length_c   1.000
_cell.angle_alpha   90.00
_cell.angle_beta   90.00
_cell.angle_gamma   90.00
#
_symmetry.space_group_name_H-M   'P 1'
#
loop_
_entity.id
_entity.type
_entity.pdbx_description
1 polymer ?
#
loop_
_entity_poly.entity_id
_entity_poly.type
_entity_poly.pdbx_seq_one_letter_code
_entity_poly.pdbx_strand_id
1 'polypeptide(L)'
;KIYKTQDLVLQVKQNYNPAKLNLKKWVDFFDVLCGDREFQKEAIRDAIIFLASGEYNSIESLVEDNFRKNDELQKRYKDVRDYQRNLPLPHKLSAVIDLATGTGKSYLIYGIAQIALGLDLVDKVLVLCPSLTIESGLKEKFEKLSGDDKIKATLPDSAVFKNPRIIDANSTIKNGDICVENIHAVYERTGSSINDSLKKNGERVLVLNDEVHHIYNSSSEQDIRKWKAFLLNPDFNFKYILGFTGTAYMDDEYFNDVIYRYSIRQAVNDKVVKSVDYVAEDEVSSSPTERKREKFHKIYDNHEEFVKRYRLIKPLTILVTKDISKAKTLREDLIDFL
;
A
#
# COMPACT_ATOMS: atom_id res chain seq x y z
N LYS A 1 10.32 25.43 4.10
CA LYS A 1 8.96 25.56 4.68
C LYS A 1 8.62 24.23 5.33
N ILE A 2 8.23 24.24 6.61
CA ILE A 2 7.80 23.05 7.33
C ILE A 2 6.29 22.92 7.12
N TYR A 3 5.87 21.87 6.41
CA TYR A 3 4.45 21.51 6.25
C TYR A 3 4.09 20.41 7.24
N LYS A 4 2.87 20.44 7.76
CA LYS A 4 2.32 19.25 8.40
C LYS A 4 1.85 18.30 7.31
N THR A 5 2.39 17.11 7.28
CA THR A 5 2.07 16.10 6.25
C THR A 5 0.56 15.84 6.12
N GLN A 6 -0.17 15.88 7.23
CA GLN A 6 -1.63 15.70 7.22
C GLN A 6 -2.37 16.76 6.41
N ASP A 7 -1.83 17.98 6.36
CA ASP A 7 -2.45 19.10 5.64
C ASP A 7 -2.27 18.96 4.10
N LEU A 8 -1.43 18.04 3.66
CA LEU A 8 -1.18 17.74 2.25
C LEU A 8 -2.05 16.61 1.70
N VAL A 9 -2.81 15.92 2.56
CA VAL A 9 -3.70 14.83 2.16
C VAL A 9 -4.93 15.40 1.46
N LEU A 10 -5.20 14.89 0.25
CA LEU A 10 -6.36 15.28 -0.54
C LEU A 10 -7.65 14.74 0.08
N GLN A 11 -8.62 15.61 0.28
CA GLN A 11 -9.90 15.26 0.88
C GLN A 11 -10.89 14.85 -0.20
N VAL A 12 -11.41 13.63 -0.10
CA VAL A 12 -12.47 13.11 -0.95
C VAL A 12 -13.83 13.63 -0.46
N LYS A 13 -14.69 14.07 -1.37
CA LYS A 13 -16.05 14.55 -1.03
C LYS A 13 -16.88 13.44 -0.42
N GLN A 14 -17.33 13.65 0.82
CA GLN A 14 -18.22 12.70 1.51
C GLN A 14 -19.70 12.87 1.09
N ASN A 15 -20.06 14.02 0.54
CA ASN A 15 -21.41 14.29 0.01
C ASN A 15 -21.44 13.99 -1.50
N TYR A 16 -21.79 12.79 -1.84
CA TYR A 16 -21.94 12.29 -3.22
C TYR A 16 -23.35 11.75 -3.45
N ASN A 17 -23.73 11.55 -4.74
CA ASN A 17 -25.05 11.07 -5.10
C ASN A 17 -25.24 9.58 -4.71
N PRO A 18 -26.12 9.27 -3.72
CA PRO A 18 -26.33 7.90 -3.28
C PRO A 18 -27.01 6.99 -4.29
N ALA A 19 -27.60 7.58 -5.34
CA ALA A 19 -28.14 6.80 -6.47
C ALA A 19 -27.04 6.24 -7.39
N LYS A 20 -25.86 6.89 -7.42
CA LYS A 20 -24.70 6.42 -8.18
C LYS A 20 -23.84 5.45 -7.37
N LEU A 21 -23.69 5.71 -6.07
CA LEU A 21 -22.89 4.88 -5.18
C LEU A 21 -23.60 4.74 -3.84
N ASN A 22 -23.96 3.53 -3.44
CA ASN A 22 -24.62 3.27 -2.17
C ASN A 22 -23.75 2.40 -1.27
N LEU A 23 -22.84 3.02 -0.53
CA LEU A 23 -21.95 2.33 0.41
C LEU A 23 -22.67 1.83 1.67
N LYS A 24 -23.91 2.28 1.95
CA LYS A 24 -24.68 1.74 3.08
C LYS A 24 -24.99 0.25 2.92
N LYS A 25 -25.07 -0.25 1.70
CA LYS A 25 -25.24 -1.68 1.43
C LYS A 25 -24.01 -2.53 1.79
N TRP A 26 -22.86 -1.91 2.00
CA TRP A 26 -21.58 -2.57 2.28
C TRP A 26 -21.17 -2.48 3.75
N VAL A 27 -22.02 -1.95 4.64
CA VAL A 27 -21.66 -1.75 6.06
C VAL A 27 -21.32 -3.07 6.73
N ASP A 28 -22.13 -4.10 6.55
CA ASP A 28 -21.89 -5.42 7.16
C ASP A 28 -20.57 -6.03 6.63
N PHE A 29 -20.25 -5.82 5.35
CA PHE A 29 -18.99 -6.25 4.77
C PHE A 29 -17.80 -5.51 5.40
N PHE A 30 -17.89 -4.18 5.58
CA PHE A 30 -16.86 -3.42 6.30
C PHE A 30 -16.67 -3.94 7.72
N ASP A 31 -17.75 -4.19 8.44
CA ASP A 31 -17.71 -4.62 9.84
C ASP A 31 -17.08 -5.99 10.01
N VAL A 32 -17.37 -6.92 9.13
CA VAL A 32 -16.76 -8.25 9.17
C VAL A 32 -15.31 -8.24 8.69
N LEU A 33 -15.00 -7.50 7.62
CA LEU A 33 -13.64 -7.44 7.06
C LEU A 33 -12.67 -6.71 7.98
N CYS A 34 -13.07 -5.55 8.51
CA CYS A 34 -12.19 -4.64 9.25
C CYS A 34 -12.34 -4.75 10.77
N GLY A 35 -13.46 -5.32 11.26
CA GLY A 35 -13.77 -5.37 12.69
C GLY A 35 -13.89 -3.97 13.27
N ASP A 36 -13.21 -3.71 14.37
CA ASP A 36 -13.15 -2.44 15.09
C ASP A 36 -12.14 -1.42 14.54
N ARG A 37 -11.49 -1.74 13.42
CA ARG A 37 -10.47 -0.87 12.80
C ARG A 37 -11.11 0.19 11.92
N GLU A 38 -11.62 1.25 12.52
CA GLU A 38 -12.34 2.31 11.79
C GLU A 38 -11.47 2.96 10.70
N PHE A 39 -10.16 3.16 10.94
CA PHE A 39 -9.23 3.69 9.94
C PHE A 39 -9.19 2.86 8.65
N GLN A 40 -9.39 1.52 8.73
CA GLN A 40 -9.47 0.67 7.55
C GLN A 40 -10.77 0.90 6.78
N LYS A 41 -11.89 1.02 7.50
CA LYS A 41 -13.21 1.30 6.89
C LYS A 41 -13.20 2.66 6.19
N GLU A 42 -12.63 3.68 6.83
CA GLU A 42 -12.47 5.02 6.27
C GLU A 42 -11.61 5.00 5.00
N ALA A 43 -10.45 4.35 5.04
CA ALA A 43 -9.56 4.25 3.89
C ALA A 43 -10.22 3.56 2.68
N ILE A 44 -10.96 2.47 2.91
CA ILE A 44 -11.71 1.78 1.86
C ILE A 44 -12.83 2.70 1.34
N ARG A 45 -13.56 3.37 2.24
CA ARG A 45 -14.65 4.29 1.87
C ARG A 45 -14.14 5.42 0.97
N ASP A 46 -13.08 6.10 1.36
CA ASP A 46 -12.50 7.20 0.59
C ASP A 46 -12.00 6.72 -0.78
N ALA A 47 -11.34 5.56 -0.84
CA ALA A 47 -10.92 4.96 -2.09
C ALA A 47 -12.11 4.68 -3.03
N ILE A 48 -13.16 4.05 -2.53
CA ILE A 48 -14.33 3.70 -3.35
C ILE A 48 -15.11 4.95 -3.75
N ILE A 49 -15.26 5.95 -2.89
CA ILE A 49 -15.87 7.24 -3.26
C ILE A 49 -15.09 7.90 -4.38
N PHE A 50 -13.75 7.96 -4.26
CA PHE A 50 -12.89 8.51 -5.31
C PHE A 50 -13.08 7.81 -6.65
N LEU A 51 -13.10 6.48 -6.66
CA LEU A 51 -13.17 5.68 -7.88
C LEU A 51 -14.58 5.61 -8.49
N ALA A 52 -15.64 5.54 -7.66
CA ALA A 52 -16.97 5.08 -8.09
C ALA A 52 -18.12 6.09 -7.92
N SER A 53 -17.92 7.19 -7.19
CA SER A 53 -19.00 8.18 -6.95
C SER A 53 -19.43 8.93 -8.20
N GLY A 54 -18.56 9.01 -9.21
CA GLY A 54 -18.75 9.85 -10.39
C GLY A 54 -18.54 11.35 -10.13
N GLU A 55 -18.00 11.72 -8.95
CA GLU A 55 -17.61 13.11 -8.63
C GLU A 55 -16.29 13.50 -9.30
N TYR A 56 -15.47 12.52 -9.66
CA TYR A 56 -14.15 12.71 -10.24
C TYR A 56 -14.00 11.95 -11.55
N ASN A 57 -13.37 12.58 -12.54
CA ASN A 57 -13.00 11.95 -13.80
C ASN A 57 -11.53 11.50 -13.81
N SER A 58 -10.71 12.17 -13.01
CA SER A 58 -9.28 11.89 -12.84
C SER A 58 -8.77 12.48 -11.53
N ILE A 59 -7.52 12.22 -11.19
CA ILE A 59 -6.85 12.81 -10.01
C ILE A 59 -6.77 14.34 -10.10
N GLU A 60 -6.66 14.91 -11.30
CA GLU A 60 -6.62 16.36 -11.50
C GLU A 60 -7.89 17.04 -11.01
N SER A 61 -9.07 16.42 -11.20
CA SER A 61 -10.33 17.00 -10.71
C SER A 61 -10.41 17.02 -9.18
N LEU A 62 -9.84 16.01 -8.50
CA LEU A 62 -9.70 16.02 -7.05
C LEU A 62 -8.71 17.09 -6.58
N VAL A 63 -7.57 17.22 -7.27
CA VAL A 63 -6.56 18.24 -6.98
C VAL A 63 -7.14 19.64 -7.12
N GLU A 64 -7.91 19.94 -8.19
CA GLU A 64 -8.56 21.23 -8.37
C GLU A 64 -9.50 21.57 -7.23
N ASP A 65 -10.32 20.61 -6.80
CA ASP A 65 -11.27 20.80 -5.71
C ASP A 65 -10.55 21.07 -4.37
N ASN A 66 -9.47 20.35 -4.10
CA ASN A 66 -8.66 20.53 -2.90
C ASN A 66 -7.82 21.81 -2.92
N PHE A 67 -7.19 22.13 -4.04
CA PHE A 67 -6.34 23.31 -4.17
C PHE A 67 -7.11 24.60 -3.87
N ARG A 68 -8.38 24.69 -4.29
CA ARG A 68 -9.24 25.86 -4.01
C ARG A 68 -9.53 26.07 -2.52
N LYS A 69 -9.44 25.03 -1.71
CA LYS A 69 -9.91 25.00 -0.31
C LYS A 69 -8.78 24.85 0.71
N ASN A 70 -7.56 24.59 0.24
CA ASN A 70 -6.44 24.24 1.11
C ASN A 70 -5.27 25.22 0.92
N ASP A 71 -5.11 26.11 1.90
CA ASP A 71 -4.08 27.14 1.90
C ASP A 71 -2.66 26.54 1.91
N GLU A 72 -2.45 25.35 2.50
CA GLU A 72 -1.13 24.70 2.52
C GLU A 72 -0.72 24.20 1.14
N LEU A 73 -1.68 23.69 0.35
CA LEU A 73 -1.43 23.34 -1.04
C LEU A 73 -1.10 24.58 -1.89
N GLN A 74 -1.81 25.71 -1.66
CA GLN A 74 -1.58 26.97 -2.33
C GLN A 74 -0.22 27.60 -1.96
N LYS A 75 0.31 27.32 -0.77
CA LYS A 75 1.66 27.73 -0.38
C LYS A 75 2.75 26.86 -1.00
N ARG A 76 2.46 25.60 -1.27
CA ARG A 76 3.40 24.62 -1.81
C ARG A 76 3.55 24.75 -3.31
N TYR A 77 2.46 24.92 -4.04
CA TYR A 77 2.42 25.02 -5.49
C TYR A 77 2.07 26.44 -5.95
N LYS A 78 2.65 26.86 -7.06
CA LYS A 78 2.40 28.20 -7.63
C LYS A 78 0.94 28.39 -8.04
N ASP A 79 0.38 27.39 -8.67
CA ASP A 79 -1.01 27.33 -9.13
C ASP A 79 -1.44 25.86 -9.29
N VAL A 80 -2.70 25.63 -9.60
CA VAL A 80 -3.25 24.29 -9.78
C VAL A 80 -2.57 23.52 -10.93
N ARG A 81 -2.15 24.20 -12.00
CA ARG A 81 -1.45 23.54 -13.12
C ARG A 81 -0.04 23.10 -12.73
N ASP A 82 0.62 23.89 -11.89
CA ASP A 82 1.91 23.50 -11.31
C ASP A 82 1.76 22.25 -10.46
N TYR A 83 0.72 22.17 -9.63
CA TYR A 83 0.42 20.96 -8.89
C TYR A 83 0.15 19.76 -9.82
N GLN A 84 -0.73 19.91 -10.80
CA GLN A 84 -1.12 18.83 -11.73
C GLN A 84 0.06 18.28 -12.53
N ARG A 85 1.04 19.13 -12.94
CA ARG A 85 2.24 18.68 -13.65
C ARG A 85 3.13 17.76 -12.82
N ASN A 86 3.04 17.86 -11.50
CA ASN A 86 3.84 17.04 -10.59
C ASN A 86 3.14 15.72 -10.21
N LEU A 87 1.94 15.46 -10.72
CA LEU A 87 1.25 14.19 -10.46
C LEU A 87 1.97 13.03 -11.15
N PRO A 88 2.16 11.90 -10.45
CA PRO A 88 2.90 10.77 -11.01
C PRO A 88 2.15 10.02 -12.11
N LEU A 89 0.82 9.94 -12.01
CA LEU A 89 -0.06 9.24 -12.97
C LEU A 89 -1.25 10.15 -13.37
N PRO A 90 -1.02 11.19 -14.18
CA PRO A 90 -2.06 12.13 -14.60
C PRO A 90 -3.09 11.47 -15.53
N HIS A 91 -4.25 12.12 -15.66
CA HIS A 91 -5.38 11.74 -16.54
C HIS A 91 -6.04 10.40 -16.18
N LYS A 92 -5.83 9.92 -14.96
CA LYS A 92 -6.37 8.66 -14.46
C LYS A 92 -7.06 8.90 -13.11
N LEU A 93 -7.95 8.00 -12.74
CA LEU A 93 -8.42 7.89 -11.36
C LEU A 93 -7.34 7.13 -10.58
N SER A 94 -6.25 7.83 -10.29
CA SER A 94 -5.09 7.30 -9.57
C SER A 94 -4.87 8.06 -8.27
N ALA A 95 -4.61 7.32 -7.18
CA ALA A 95 -4.36 7.91 -5.87
C ALA A 95 -3.54 6.96 -4.99
N VAL A 96 -3.01 7.50 -3.89
CA VAL A 96 -2.25 6.74 -2.89
C VAL A 96 -2.97 6.72 -1.55
N ILE A 97 -2.88 5.58 -0.87
CA ILE A 97 -3.27 5.39 0.53
C ILE A 97 -2.01 5.19 1.35
N ASP A 98 -1.72 6.15 2.22
CA ASP A 98 -0.58 6.14 3.15
C ASP A 98 -1.01 5.48 4.46
N LEU A 99 -0.66 4.22 4.63
CA LEU A 99 -1.06 3.42 5.78
C LEU A 99 0.17 2.79 6.44
N ALA A 100 0.38 3.10 7.70
CA ALA A 100 1.53 2.63 8.48
C ALA A 100 1.73 1.11 8.36
N THR A 101 2.98 0.67 8.34
CA THR A 101 3.33 -0.75 8.28
C THR A 101 2.75 -1.51 9.49
N GLY A 102 2.25 -2.71 9.27
CA GLY A 102 1.64 -3.54 10.33
C GLY A 102 0.18 -3.24 10.62
N THR A 103 -0.46 -2.29 9.91
CA THR A 103 -1.86 -1.91 10.12
C THR A 103 -2.86 -2.68 9.25
N GLY A 104 -2.38 -3.63 8.45
CA GLY A 104 -3.22 -4.54 7.69
C GLY A 104 -3.61 -4.07 6.29
N LYS A 105 -2.67 -3.47 5.53
CA LYS A 105 -2.87 -3.06 4.12
C LYS A 105 -3.55 -4.12 3.26
N SER A 106 -3.22 -5.40 3.45
CA SER A 106 -3.81 -6.50 2.67
C SER A 106 -5.33 -6.61 2.79
N TYR A 107 -5.91 -6.25 3.94
CA TYR A 107 -7.37 -6.20 4.11
C TYR A 107 -8.00 -5.08 3.29
N LEU A 108 -7.34 -3.92 3.22
CA LEU A 108 -7.80 -2.80 2.42
C LEU A 108 -7.76 -3.15 0.93
N ILE A 109 -6.64 -3.71 0.46
CA ILE A 109 -6.45 -4.10 -0.94
C ILE A 109 -7.55 -5.09 -1.35
N TYR A 110 -7.77 -6.13 -0.54
CA TYR A 110 -8.84 -7.10 -0.79
C TYR A 110 -10.24 -6.44 -0.74
N GLY A 111 -10.53 -5.64 0.27
CA GLY A 111 -11.81 -4.97 0.45
C GLY A 111 -12.17 -4.06 -0.72
N ILE A 112 -11.22 -3.24 -1.17
CA ILE A 112 -11.39 -2.37 -2.34
C ILE A 112 -11.60 -3.20 -3.61
N ALA A 113 -10.82 -4.27 -3.81
CA ALA A 113 -10.97 -5.17 -4.95
C ALA A 113 -12.37 -5.81 -4.98
N GLN A 114 -12.84 -6.36 -3.85
CA GLN A 114 -14.14 -7.01 -3.73
C GLN A 114 -15.30 -6.02 -3.97
N ILE A 115 -15.21 -4.81 -3.44
CA ILE A 115 -16.25 -3.78 -3.63
C ILE A 115 -16.26 -3.31 -5.08
N ALA A 116 -15.12 -3.05 -5.70
CA ALA A 116 -15.04 -2.61 -7.09
C ALA A 116 -15.64 -3.64 -8.06
N LEU A 117 -15.35 -4.93 -7.85
CA LEU A 117 -15.97 -6.03 -8.59
C LEU A 117 -17.47 -6.14 -8.30
N GLY A 118 -17.86 -6.03 -7.04
CA GLY A 118 -19.26 -6.14 -6.63
C GLY A 118 -20.14 -4.99 -7.12
N LEU A 119 -19.59 -3.79 -7.27
CA LEU A 119 -20.27 -2.61 -7.84
C LEU A 119 -20.33 -2.63 -9.36
N ASP A 120 -19.75 -3.61 -10.03
CA ASP A 120 -19.56 -3.63 -11.49
C ASP A 120 -18.78 -2.39 -12.01
N LEU A 121 -17.92 -1.83 -11.16
CA LEU A 121 -17.03 -0.74 -11.57
C LEU A 121 -15.97 -1.24 -12.54
N VAL A 122 -15.48 -2.44 -12.31
CA VAL A 122 -14.46 -3.13 -13.09
C VAL A 122 -14.80 -4.61 -13.28
N ASP A 123 -14.26 -5.22 -14.33
CA ASP A 123 -14.44 -6.64 -14.62
C ASP A 123 -13.34 -7.48 -13.97
N LYS A 124 -12.15 -6.91 -13.75
CA LYS A 124 -10.96 -7.61 -13.28
C LYS A 124 -10.17 -6.72 -12.33
N VAL A 125 -9.44 -7.35 -11.43
CA VAL A 125 -8.49 -6.66 -10.54
C VAL A 125 -7.09 -7.24 -10.75
N LEU A 126 -6.10 -6.37 -10.90
CA LEU A 126 -4.69 -6.69 -10.95
C LEU A 126 -4.01 -6.11 -9.71
N VAL A 127 -3.47 -6.96 -8.85
CA VAL A 127 -2.68 -6.56 -7.68
C VAL A 127 -1.21 -6.77 -7.99
N LEU A 128 -0.44 -5.69 -7.96
CA LEU A 128 1.00 -5.71 -8.21
C LEU A 128 1.77 -5.50 -6.92
N CYS A 129 2.81 -6.28 -6.73
CA CYS A 129 3.70 -6.20 -5.57
C CYS A 129 5.17 -6.28 -5.97
N PRO A 130 6.12 -5.81 -5.12
CA PRO A 130 7.52 -5.67 -5.50
C PRO A 130 8.33 -6.98 -5.45
N SER A 131 7.80 -8.06 -4.87
CA SER A 131 8.56 -9.31 -4.73
C SER A 131 7.69 -10.56 -4.68
N LEU A 132 8.28 -11.71 -5.01
CA LEU A 132 7.64 -13.04 -4.94
C LEU A 132 7.17 -13.41 -3.53
N THR A 133 7.91 -13.00 -2.50
CA THR A 133 7.52 -13.27 -1.10
C THR A 133 6.25 -12.52 -0.72
N ILE A 134 6.12 -11.27 -1.15
CA ILE A 134 4.91 -10.46 -0.90
C ILE A 134 3.74 -11.01 -1.73
N GLU A 135 3.98 -11.36 -2.99
CA GLU A 135 2.99 -12.01 -3.86
C GLU A 135 2.37 -13.24 -3.20
N SER A 136 3.22 -14.19 -2.76
CA SER A 136 2.76 -15.42 -2.11
C SER A 136 1.95 -15.13 -0.84
N GLY A 137 2.39 -14.17 -0.02
CA GLY A 137 1.70 -13.78 1.20
C GLY A 137 0.35 -13.11 0.95
N LEU A 138 0.27 -12.25 -0.07
CA LEU A 138 -0.99 -11.61 -0.48
C LEU A 138 -1.96 -12.63 -1.07
N LYS A 139 -1.48 -13.51 -1.94
CA LYS A 139 -2.30 -14.56 -2.56
C LYS A 139 -2.92 -15.47 -1.50
N GLU A 140 -2.11 -16.03 -0.60
CA GLU A 140 -2.60 -16.86 0.51
C GLU A 140 -3.62 -16.11 1.38
N LYS A 141 -3.37 -14.84 1.67
CA LYS A 141 -4.29 -14.00 2.44
C LYS A 141 -5.61 -13.80 1.73
N PHE A 142 -5.59 -13.50 0.44
CA PHE A 142 -6.79 -13.26 -0.36
C PHE A 142 -7.59 -14.54 -0.57
N GLU A 143 -6.95 -15.69 -0.75
CA GLU A 143 -7.60 -16.99 -0.80
C GLU A 143 -8.38 -17.27 0.50
N LYS A 144 -7.78 -16.97 1.66
CA LYS A 144 -8.45 -17.09 2.96
C LYS A 144 -9.66 -16.15 3.08
N LEU A 145 -9.51 -14.88 2.69
CA LEU A 145 -10.59 -13.89 2.76
C LEU A 145 -11.71 -14.21 1.77
N SER A 146 -11.38 -14.58 0.54
CA SER A 146 -12.33 -14.99 -0.49
C SER A 146 -13.06 -16.31 -0.12
N GLY A 147 -12.41 -17.19 0.65
CA GLY A 147 -12.99 -18.44 1.14
C GLY A 147 -13.83 -18.29 2.40
N ASP A 148 -13.78 -17.15 3.10
CA ASP A 148 -14.46 -16.96 4.38
C ASP A 148 -15.98 -16.78 4.19
N ASP A 149 -16.75 -17.72 4.71
CA ASP A 149 -18.22 -17.71 4.59
C ASP A 149 -18.88 -16.55 5.33
N LYS A 150 -18.26 -16.02 6.40
CA LYS A 150 -18.77 -14.84 7.10
C LYS A 150 -18.66 -13.60 6.22
N ILE A 151 -17.52 -13.43 5.55
CA ILE A 151 -17.30 -12.33 4.61
C ILE A 151 -18.28 -12.46 3.44
N LYS A 152 -18.43 -13.65 2.84
CA LYS A 152 -19.37 -13.89 1.73
C LYS A 152 -20.81 -13.57 2.09
N ALA A 153 -21.25 -13.94 3.30
CA ALA A 153 -22.60 -13.69 3.78
C ALA A 153 -22.95 -12.21 3.93
N THR A 154 -21.94 -11.32 4.03
CA THR A 154 -22.15 -9.87 4.16
C THR A 154 -22.13 -9.11 2.84
N LEU A 155 -21.84 -9.79 1.74
CA LEU A 155 -21.87 -9.15 0.43
C LEU A 155 -23.31 -8.79 0.03
N PRO A 156 -23.55 -7.59 -0.48
CA PRO A 156 -24.88 -7.17 -0.93
C PRO A 156 -25.46 -8.13 -1.97
N ASP A 157 -26.79 -8.35 -1.93
CA ASP A 157 -27.46 -9.16 -2.95
C ASP A 157 -27.25 -8.62 -4.36
N SER A 158 -27.13 -7.30 -4.48
CA SER A 158 -26.87 -6.58 -5.75
C SER A 158 -25.42 -6.69 -6.24
N ALA A 159 -24.51 -7.30 -5.47
CA ALA A 159 -23.11 -7.43 -5.89
C ALA A 159 -22.99 -8.39 -7.10
N VAL A 160 -22.26 -7.95 -8.13
CA VAL A 160 -22.13 -8.70 -9.40
C VAL A 160 -21.17 -9.89 -9.23
N PHE A 161 -19.94 -9.62 -8.80
CA PHE A 161 -18.93 -10.66 -8.58
C PHE A 161 -18.74 -10.89 -7.08
N LYS A 162 -19.39 -11.97 -6.55
CA LYS A 162 -19.35 -12.28 -5.10
C LYS A 162 -18.22 -13.21 -4.70
N ASN A 163 -17.72 -14.02 -5.62
CA ASN A 163 -16.72 -15.05 -5.35
C ASN A 163 -15.53 -14.91 -6.29
N PRO A 164 -14.65 -13.92 -6.09
CA PRO A 164 -13.50 -13.74 -6.93
C PRO A 164 -12.55 -14.93 -6.82
N ARG A 165 -12.06 -15.44 -7.95
CA ARG A 165 -10.94 -16.36 -7.96
C ARG A 165 -9.66 -15.58 -7.74
N ILE A 166 -8.81 -16.08 -6.86
CA ILE A 166 -7.49 -15.52 -6.61
C ILE A 166 -6.49 -16.30 -7.46
N ILE A 167 -5.90 -15.65 -8.42
CA ILE A 167 -5.02 -16.27 -9.42
C ILE A 167 -3.70 -15.51 -9.55
N ASP A 168 -2.75 -16.10 -10.23
CA ASP A 168 -1.54 -15.46 -10.73
C ASP A 168 -1.54 -15.36 -12.27
N ALA A 169 -0.53 -14.73 -12.85
CA ALA A 169 -0.43 -14.52 -14.29
C ALA A 169 -0.16 -15.79 -15.12
N ASN A 170 0.01 -16.95 -14.51
CA ASN A 170 0.08 -18.22 -15.23
C ASN A 170 -1.30 -18.68 -15.71
N SER A 171 -2.37 -18.11 -15.14
CA SER A 171 -3.76 -18.40 -15.51
C SER A 171 -4.35 -17.27 -16.34
N THR A 172 -5.25 -17.59 -17.29
CA THR A 172 -6.04 -16.58 -18.00
C THR A 172 -6.91 -15.82 -17.03
N ILE A 173 -6.81 -14.47 -17.00
CA ILE A 173 -7.59 -13.61 -16.13
C ILE A 173 -8.99 -13.43 -16.73
N LYS A 174 -9.99 -13.90 -16.04
CA LYS A 174 -11.42 -13.80 -16.44
C LYS A 174 -12.13 -12.71 -15.66
N ASN A 175 -13.35 -12.34 -16.10
CA ASN A 175 -14.19 -11.41 -15.35
C ASN A 175 -14.50 -11.98 -13.96
N GLY A 176 -14.39 -11.15 -12.94
CA GLY A 176 -14.53 -11.51 -11.54
C GLY A 176 -13.24 -12.00 -10.86
N ASP A 177 -12.11 -12.09 -11.56
CA ASP A 177 -10.85 -12.55 -10.99
C ASP A 177 -10.06 -11.41 -10.31
N ILE A 178 -9.33 -11.76 -9.25
CA ILE A 178 -8.27 -10.97 -8.65
C ILE A 178 -6.95 -11.68 -8.97
N CYS A 179 -6.16 -11.07 -9.85
CA CYS A 179 -4.83 -11.55 -10.21
C CYS A 179 -3.79 -10.87 -9.30
N VAL A 180 -3.00 -11.66 -8.59
CA VAL A 180 -1.89 -11.18 -7.75
C VAL A 180 -0.59 -11.57 -8.41
N GLU A 181 0.26 -10.59 -8.71
CA GLU A 181 1.50 -10.83 -9.43
C GLU A 181 2.61 -9.89 -8.96
N ASN A 182 3.85 -10.36 -9.00
CA ASN A 182 4.98 -9.47 -8.82
C ASN A 182 5.31 -8.72 -10.10
N ILE A 183 5.82 -7.50 -9.94
CA ILE A 183 6.05 -6.61 -11.08
C ILE A 183 7.10 -7.14 -12.07
N HIS A 184 8.08 -7.91 -11.62
CA HIS A 184 9.10 -8.48 -12.49
C HIS A 184 8.49 -9.45 -13.51
N ALA A 185 7.51 -10.25 -13.10
CA ALA A 185 6.83 -11.18 -14.00
C ALA A 185 6.02 -10.47 -15.10
N VAL A 186 5.59 -9.21 -14.87
CA VAL A 186 4.90 -8.40 -15.88
C VAL A 186 5.83 -8.04 -17.05
N TYR A 187 7.12 -7.87 -16.79
CA TYR A 187 8.10 -7.44 -17.80
C TYR A 187 8.83 -8.59 -18.49
N GLU A 188 9.12 -9.66 -17.76
CA GLU A 188 10.07 -10.68 -18.18
C GLU A 188 9.42 -11.86 -18.92
N ARG A 189 8.10 -12.02 -18.80
CA ARG A 189 7.38 -13.13 -19.43
C ARG A 189 6.75 -12.72 -20.74
N THR A 190 7.39 -13.12 -21.84
CA THR A 190 6.70 -13.28 -23.12
C THR A 190 5.63 -14.37 -22.97
N GLY A 191 4.35 -14.01 -23.13
CA GLY A 191 3.23 -14.94 -22.96
C GLY A 191 2.55 -14.89 -21.58
N SER A 192 2.80 -13.85 -20.77
CA SER A 192 2.02 -13.58 -19.57
C SER A 192 0.55 -13.38 -19.93
N SER A 193 -0.35 -14.01 -19.21
CA SER A 193 -1.80 -13.84 -19.36
C SER A 193 -2.26 -12.41 -19.14
N ILE A 194 -1.45 -11.57 -18.46
CA ILE A 194 -1.69 -10.14 -18.26
C ILE A 194 -1.81 -9.42 -19.60
N ASN A 195 -0.84 -9.64 -20.52
CA ASN A 195 -0.87 -9.02 -21.84
C ASN A 195 -2.12 -9.43 -22.62
N ASP A 196 -2.38 -10.72 -22.68
CA ASP A 196 -3.51 -11.25 -23.49
C ASP A 196 -4.87 -10.93 -22.88
N SER A 197 -4.94 -10.87 -21.53
CA SER A 197 -6.21 -10.69 -20.81
C SER A 197 -6.58 -9.22 -20.58
N LEU A 198 -5.62 -8.30 -20.51
CA LEU A 198 -5.84 -6.91 -20.09
C LEU A 198 -5.62 -5.87 -21.17
N LYS A 199 -4.84 -6.15 -22.24
CA LYS A 199 -4.68 -5.21 -23.34
C LYS A 199 -6.02 -4.83 -23.92
N LYS A 200 -6.20 -3.53 -24.22
CA LYS A 200 -7.42 -2.90 -24.73
C LYS A 200 -8.65 -2.95 -23.80
N ASN A 201 -8.51 -3.53 -22.61
CA ASN A 201 -9.59 -3.66 -21.63
C ASN A 201 -9.30 -2.93 -20.30
N GLY A 202 -8.22 -2.17 -20.22
CA GLY A 202 -7.75 -1.57 -18.96
C GLY A 202 -8.71 -0.56 -18.34
N GLU A 203 -9.65 0.01 -19.10
CA GLU A 203 -10.71 0.87 -18.55
C GLU A 203 -11.66 0.13 -17.61
N ARG A 204 -11.74 -1.20 -17.73
CA ARG A 204 -12.52 -2.09 -16.86
C ARG A 204 -11.64 -2.94 -15.94
N VAL A 205 -10.41 -2.47 -15.67
CA VAL A 205 -9.45 -3.10 -14.77
C VAL A 205 -9.07 -2.14 -13.64
N LEU A 206 -9.15 -2.60 -12.40
CA LEU A 206 -8.58 -1.91 -11.25
C LEU A 206 -7.17 -2.43 -10.99
N VAL A 207 -6.18 -1.55 -11.01
CA VAL A 207 -4.80 -1.87 -10.63
C VAL A 207 -4.54 -1.40 -9.22
N LEU A 208 -4.14 -2.32 -8.35
CA LEU A 208 -3.78 -2.06 -6.95
C LEU A 208 -2.29 -2.36 -6.76
N ASN A 209 -1.53 -1.36 -6.32
CA ASN A 209 -0.08 -1.47 -6.21
C ASN A 209 0.31 -1.47 -4.73
N ASP A 210 0.79 -2.61 -4.23
CA ASP A 210 1.38 -2.67 -2.89
C ASP A 210 2.81 -2.11 -2.93
N GLU A 211 3.19 -1.40 -1.89
CA GLU A 211 4.46 -0.67 -1.76
C GLU A 211 4.75 0.29 -2.95
N VAL A 212 3.75 1.10 -3.28
CA VAL A 212 3.75 2.01 -4.45
C VAL A 212 4.91 3.02 -4.48
N HIS A 213 5.58 3.27 -3.34
CA HIS A 213 6.76 4.13 -3.30
C HIS A 213 7.87 3.66 -4.26
N HIS A 214 7.91 2.39 -4.61
CA HIS A 214 8.82 1.89 -5.65
C HIS A 214 8.52 2.44 -7.04
N ILE A 215 7.26 2.84 -7.34
CA ILE A 215 6.89 3.47 -8.63
C ILE A 215 7.36 4.92 -8.70
N TYR A 216 7.34 5.61 -7.57
CA TYR A 216 7.59 7.05 -7.50
C TYR A 216 9.08 7.37 -7.32
N ASN A 217 9.86 6.44 -6.80
CA ASN A 217 11.29 6.60 -6.61
C ASN A 217 12.01 6.64 -7.97
N SER A 218 12.44 7.81 -8.37
CA SER A 218 13.07 8.05 -9.68
C SER A 218 14.55 7.60 -9.76
N SER A 219 15.09 7.14 -8.64
CA SER A 219 16.54 7.13 -8.45
C SER A 219 17.21 5.85 -8.83
N SER A 220 16.91 5.07 -9.72
CA SER A 220 17.97 4.17 -10.14
C SER A 220 17.67 2.86 -10.85
N GLU A 221 16.54 2.24 -10.66
CA GLU A 221 16.39 0.89 -11.18
C GLU A 221 15.53 0.84 -12.45
N GLN A 222 16.03 0.18 -13.48
CA GLN A 222 15.30 -0.06 -14.73
C GLN A 222 13.90 -0.62 -14.48
N ASP A 223 13.73 -1.42 -13.44
CA ASP A 223 12.48 -2.09 -13.12
C ASP A 223 11.40 -1.15 -12.58
N ILE A 224 11.79 -0.14 -11.81
CA ILE A 224 10.88 0.91 -11.32
C ILE A 224 10.35 1.76 -12.48
N ARG A 225 11.21 2.12 -13.42
CA ARG A 225 10.81 2.81 -14.65
C ARG A 225 9.85 1.97 -15.49
N LYS A 226 10.07 0.66 -15.54
CA LYS A 226 9.20 -0.29 -16.23
C LYS A 226 7.82 -0.37 -15.56
N TRP A 227 7.75 -0.36 -14.24
CA TRP A 227 6.47 -0.38 -13.50
C TRP A 227 5.61 0.82 -13.88
N LYS A 228 6.17 2.04 -13.77
CA LYS A 228 5.48 3.26 -14.19
C LYS A 228 5.11 3.23 -15.69
N ALA A 229 6.03 2.79 -16.53
CA ALA A 229 5.79 2.64 -17.96
C ALA A 229 4.64 1.66 -18.27
N PHE A 230 4.54 0.55 -17.53
CA PHE A 230 3.42 -0.39 -17.64
C PHE A 230 2.07 0.29 -17.30
N LEU A 231 2.00 1.02 -16.18
CA LEU A 231 0.77 1.70 -15.76
C LEU A 231 0.33 2.81 -16.74
N LEU A 232 1.27 3.43 -17.43
CA LEU A 232 1.03 4.49 -18.41
C LEU A 232 0.90 3.97 -19.84
N ASN A 233 1.10 2.66 -20.08
CA ASN A 233 1.08 2.08 -21.42
C ASN A 233 -0.32 2.21 -22.06
N PRO A 234 -0.43 2.92 -23.21
CA PRO A 234 -1.70 3.14 -23.89
C PRO A 234 -2.34 1.86 -24.41
N ASP A 235 -1.58 0.78 -24.64
CA ASP A 235 -2.12 -0.51 -25.07
C ASP A 235 -3.07 -1.11 -24.03
N PHE A 236 -2.86 -0.86 -22.75
CA PHE A 236 -3.74 -1.27 -21.66
C PHE A 236 -4.83 -0.23 -21.41
N ASN A 237 -4.47 1.05 -21.39
CA ASN A 237 -5.36 2.17 -21.05
C ASN A 237 -6.01 2.03 -19.67
N PHE A 238 -5.22 1.72 -18.64
CA PHE A 238 -5.73 1.63 -17.27
C PHE A 238 -6.32 2.97 -16.81
N LYS A 239 -7.54 2.91 -16.26
CA LYS A 239 -8.25 4.08 -15.73
C LYS A 239 -8.17 4.16 -14.21
N TYR A 240 -8.32 3.03 -13.53
CA TYR A 240 -8.42 2.93 -12.07
C TYR A 240 -7.12 2.38 -11.48
N ILE A 241 -6.39 3.19 -10.71
CA ILE A 241 -5.10 2.81 -10.15
C ILE A 241 -5.02 3.32 -8.70
N LEU A 242 -4.80 2.41 -7.74
CA LEU A 242 -4.52 2.79 -6.37
C LEU A 242 -3.16 2.25 -5.93
N GLY A 243 -2.45 3.06 -5.18
CA GLY A 243 -1.20 2.69 -4.52
C GLY A 243 -1.35 2.60 -3.00
N PHE A 244 -0.64 1.68 -2.39
CA PHE A 244 -0.59 1.49 -0.94
C PHE A 244 0.85 1.54 -0.49
N THR A 245 1.14 2.28 0.57
CA THR A 245 2.47 2.34 1.16
C THR A 245 2.41 2.75 2.62
N GLY A 246 3.41 2.41 3.40
CA GLY A 246 3.59 2.96 4.75
C GLY A 246 4.60 4.11 4.79
N THR A 247 5.18 4.45 3.63
CA THR A 247 6.23 5.46 3.45
C THR A 247 5.96 6.27 2.19
N ALA A 248 4.90 7.12 2.22
CA ALA A 248 4.49 7.95 1.10
C ALA A 248 5.44 9.15 0.89
N TYR A 249 6.73 8.88 0.79
CA TYR A 249 7.78 9.88 0.57
C TYR A 249 8.70 9.47 -0.58
N MET A 250 9.11 10.46 -1.34
CA MET A 250 10.21 10.38 -2.30
C MET A 250 11.28 11.37 -1.82
N ASP A 251 12.43 10.85 -1.40
CA ASP A 251 13.41 11.62 -0.64
C ASP A 251 12.74 12.26 0.60
N ASP A 252 12.78 13.58 0.72
CA ASP A 252 12.14 14.32 1.82
C ASP A 252 10.75 14.87 1.47
N GLU A 253 10.25 14.59 0.26
CA GLU A 253 8.96 15.11 -0.21
C GLU A 253 7.84 14.09 -0.06
N TYR A 254 6.75 14.53 0.57
CA TYR A 254 5.53 13.75 0.69
C TYR A 254 4.83 13.66 -0.67
N PHE A 255 4.28 12.49 -0.99
CA PHE A 255 3.52 12.27 -2.22
C PHE A 255 2.36 13.26 -2.35
N ASN A 256 2.08 13.66 -3.56
CA ASN A 256 1.12 14.72 -3.86
C ASN A 256 -0.26 14.21 -4.31
N ASP A 257 -0.46 12.89 -4.33
CA ASP A 257 -1.69 12.21 -4.71
C ASP A 257 -2.27 11.31 -3.60
N VAL A 258 -1.91 11.58 -2.35
CA VAL A 258 -2.43 10.84 -1.19
C VAL A 258 -3.84 11.30 -0.85
N ILE A 259 -4.80 10.36 -0.79
CA ILE A 259 -6.19 10.62 -0.45
C ILE A 259 -6.59 10.16 0.95
N TYR A 260 -5.79 9.33 1.59
CA TYR A 260 -6.00 8.88 2.97
C TYR A 260 -4.65 8.63 3.65
N ARG A 261 -4.56 9.01 4.91
CA ARG A 261 -3.36 8.81 5.72
C ARG A 261 -3.68 8.31 7.12
N TYR A 262 -3.07 7.20 7.50
CA TYR A 262 -3.02 6.72 8.88
C TYR A 262 -1.56 6.51 9.27
N SER A 263 -1.01 7.49 9.97
CA SER A 263 0.42 7.56 10.28
C SER A 263 0.85 6.55 11.34
N ILE A 264 2.15 6.22 11.39
CA ILE A 264 2.71 5.37 12.45
C ILE A 264 2.46 5.94 13.85
N ARG A 265 2.46 7.27 13.99
CA ARG A 265 2.15 7.94 15.25
C ARG A 265 0.70 7.68 15.70
N GLN A 266 -0.25 7.77 14.77
CA GLN A 266 -1.65 7.44 15.07
C GLN A 266 -1.78 5.96 15.41
N ALA A 267 -1.17 5.07 14.62
CA ALA A 267 -1.22 3.63 14.86
C ALA A 267 -0.62 3.22 16.22
N VAL A 268 0.41 3.90 16.69
CA VAL A 268 0.98 3.70 18.04
C VAL A 268 0.05 4.23 19.11
N ASN A 269 -0.52 5.45 18.93
CA ASN A 269 -1.45 6.04 19.88
C ASN A 269 -2.72 5.19 20.05
N ASP A 270 -3.23 4.65 18.95
CA ASP A 270 -4.40 3.77 18.92
C ASP A 270 -4.09 2.33 19.33
N LYS A 271 -2.82 2.04 19.71
CA LYS A 271 -2.32 0.72 20.12
C LYS A 271 -2.49 -0.38 19.06
N VAL A 272 -2.58 0.00 17.80
CA VAL A 272 -2.62 -0.92 16.65
C VAL A 272 -1.23 -1.46 16.34
N VAL A 273 -0.21 -0.62 16.51
CA VAL A 273 1.20 -0.95 16.31
C VAL A 273 1.97 -0.69 17.62
N LYS A 274 2.95 -1.51 17.90
CA LYS A 274 3.83 -1.34 19.07
C LYS A 274 4.62 -0.04 18.96
N SER A 275 4.85 0.61 20.11
CA SER A 275 5.82 1.71 20.19
C SER A 275 7.22 1.21 19.85
N VAL A 276 7.98 2.07 19.22
CA VAL A 276 9.41 1.83 18.94
C VAL A 276 10.20 2.83 19.79
N ASP A 277 10.98 2.28 20.72
CA ASP A 277 11.93 3.08 21.48
C ASP A 277 13.23 3.13 20.69
N TYR A 278 13.60 4.32 20.24
CA TYR A 278 14.83 4.54 19.50
C TYR A 278 15.92 4.98 20.49
N VAL A 279 16.98 4.18 20.56
CA VAL A 279 18.19 4.53 21.31
C VAL A 279 19.29 4.85 20.30
N ALA A 280 19.66 6.13 20.21
CA ALA A 280 20.80 6.55 19.41
C ALA A 280 22.09 5.99 20.03
N GLU A 281 23.01 5.54 19.18
CA GLU A 281 24.30 5.03 19.61
C GLU A 281 25.33 6.14 19.50
N ASP A 282 25.95 6.51 20.65
CA ASP A 282 27.13 7.36 20.66
C ASP A 282 28.35 6.46 20.36
N GLU A 283 29.08 6.79 19.30
CA GLU A 283 30.33 6.12 18.98
C GLU A 283 31.41 6.56 19.98
N VAL A 284 31.71 5.69 20.94
CA VAL A 284 32.66 6.01 22.02
C VAL A 284 34.11 5.62 21.64
N SER A 285 34.29 4.56 20.84
CA SER A 285 35.62 4.06 20.48
C SER A 285 36.06 4.46 19.08
N SER A 286 37.35 4.76 18.89
CA SER A 286 37.96 5.07 17.60
C SER A 286 38.26 3.84 16.73
N SER A 287 38.43 2.66 17.38
CA SER A 287 38.73 1.40 16.68
C SER A 287 37.49 0.72 16.14
N PRO A 288 37.43 0.32 14.84
CA PRO A 288 36.31 -0.42 14.29
C PRO A 288 35.99 -1.73 15.00
N THR A 289 37.02 -2.43 15.44
CA THR A 289 36.90 -3.72 16.15
C THR A 289 36.33 -3.54 17.54
N GLU A 290 36.79 -2.53 18.28
CA GLU A 290 36.25 -2.20 19.60
C GLU A 290 34.82 -1.72 19.52
N ARG A 291 34.46 -0.83 18.55
CA ARG A 291 33.09 -0.40 18.33
C ARG A 291 32.14 -1.60 18.07
N LYS A 292 32.57 -2.57 17.26
CA LYS A 292 31.78 -3.77 16.99
C LYS A 292 31.58 -4.59 18.27
N ARG A 293 32.60 -4.75 19.09
CA ARG A 293 32.51 -5.47 20.35
C ARG A 293 31.59 -4.77 21.36
N GLU A 294 31.73 -3.44 21.50
CA GLU A 294 30.84 -2.63 22.32
C GLU A 294 29.36 -2.77 21.89
N LYS A 295 29.10 -2.78 20.59
CA LYS A 295 27.74 -3.04 20.04
C LYS A 295 27.21 -4.39 20.47
N PHE A 296 28.00 -5.44 20.35
CA PHE A 296 27.57 -6.78 20.75
C PHE A 296 27.30 -6.87 22.25
N HIS A 297 28.14 -6.25 23.11
CA HIS A 297 27.85 -6.16 24.54
C HIS A 297 26.51 -5.46 24.82
N LYS A 298 26.28 -4.29 24.25
CA LYS A 298 25.00 -3.57 24.40
C LYS A 298 23.80 -4.40 23.96
N ILE A 299 23.90 -5.06 22.80
CA ILE A 299 22.83 -5.93 22.28
C ILE A 299 22.56 -7.08 23.22
N TYR A 300 23.62 -7.73 23.72
CA TYR A 300 23.52 -8.84 24.64
C TYR A 300 22.90 -8.41 25.98
N ASP A 301 23.41 -7.33 26.56
CA ASP A 301 22.93 -6.80 27.85
C ASP A 301 21.45 -6.39 27.77
N ASN A 302 21.05 -5.70 26.70
CA ASN A 302 19.65 -5.36 26.45
C ASN A 302 18.79 -6.62 26.29
N HIS A 303 19.26 -7.64 25.56
CA HIS A 303 18.54 -8.89 25.42
C HIS A 303 18.33 -9.58 26.77
N GLU A 304 19.38 -9.69 27.58
CA GLU A 304 19.31 -10.27 28.92
C GLU A 304 18.39 -9.49 29.87
N GLU A 305 18.39 -8.15 29.78
CA GLU A 305 17.45 -7.32 30.53
C GLU A 305 16.00 -7.64 30.15
N PHE A 306 15.70 -7.73 28.85
CA PHE A 306 14.36 -8.08 28.38
C PHE A 306 13.96 -9.50 28.77
N VAL A 307 14.87 -10.47 28.74
CA VAL A 307 14.62 -11.85 29.21
C VAL A 307 14.23 -11.85 30.69
N LYS A 308 14.91 -11.05 31.52
CA LYS A 308 14.60 -10.90 32.96
C LYS A 308 13.27 -10.18 33.19
N ARG A 309 12.98 -9.16 32.37
CA ARG A 309 11.78 -8.31 32.50
C ARG A 309 10.50 -9.00 32.03
N TYR A 310 10.57 -9.78 30.93
CA TYR A 310 9.41 -10.39 30.29
C TYR A 310 9.40 -11.92 30.48
N ARG A 311 8.83 -12.38 31.59
CA ARG A 311 8.79 -13.83 31.94
C ARG A 311 7.83 -14.67 31.09
N LEU A 312 6.81 -14.04 30.51
CA LEU A 312 5.76 -14.73 29.73
C LEU A 312 5.98 -14.69 28.21
N ILE A 313 6.92 -13.85 27.76
CA ILE A 313 7.22 -13.66 26.35
C ILE A 313 8.72 -13.87 26.17
N LYS A 314 9.09 -14.72 25.20
CA LYS A 314 10.51 -14.88 24.83
C LYS A 314 10.94 -13.67 23.98
N PRO A 315 11.81 -12.80 24.44
CA PRO A 315 12.35 -11.71 23.66
C PRO A 315 13.10 -12.23 22.42
N LEU A 316 12.97 -11.51 21.32
CA LEU A 316 13.68 -11.80 20.09
C LEU A 316 14.51 -10.59 19.70
N THR A 317 15.81 -10.78 19.50
CA THR A 317 16.70 -9.77 18.93
C THR A 317 16.92 -10.03 17.46
N ILE A 318 16.67 -9.01 16.62
CA ILE A 318 16.86 -9.08 15.16
C ILE A 318 17.99 -8.13 14.80
N LEU A 319 19.05 -8.67 14.18
CA LEU A 319 20.15 -7.89 13.64
C LEU A 319 19.97 -7.71 12.13
N VAL A 320 19.90 -6.46 11.67
CA VAL A 320 19.69 -6.12 10.26
C VAL A 320 21.02 -5.65 9.66
N THR A 321 21.33 -6.15 8.47
CA THR A 321 22.53 -5.77 7.71
C THR A 321 22.15 -5.30 6.30
N LYS A 322 23.10 -4.64 5.62
CA LYS A 322 22.88 -4.10 4.27
C LYS A 322 22.61 -5.19 3.21
N ASP A 323 23.26 -6.35 3.35
CA ASP A 323 23.20 -7.44 2.39
C ASP A 323 23.44 -8.81 3.05
N ILE A 324 23.21 -9.89 2.28
CA ILE A 324 23.34 -11.28 2.74
C ILE A 324 24.78 -11.63 3.14
N SER A 325 25.77 -11.10 2.42
CA SER A 325 27.18 -11.36 2.73
C SER A 325 27.54 -10.81 4.12
N LYS A 326 27.14 -9.56 4.39
CA LYS A 326 27.33 -8.93 5.70
C LYS A 326 26.54 -9.61 6.81
N ALA A 327 25.36 -10.16 6.51
CA ALA A 327 24.60 -10.94 7.48
C ALA A 327 25.34 -12.22 7.89
N LYS A 328 25.98 -12.91 6.94
CA LYS A 328 26.81 -14.11 7.24
C LYS A 328 27.99 -13.76 8.11
N THR A 329 28.77 -12.73 7.73
CA THR A 329 29.90 -12.26 8.52
C THR A 329 29.48 -11.82 9.93
N LEU A 330 28.39 -11.05 10.03
CA LEU A 330 27.88 -10.61 11.35
C LEU A 330 27.45 -11.78 12.23
N ARG A 331 26.88 -12.83 11.64
CA ARG A 331 26.52 -14.06 12.36
C ARG A 331 27.76 -14.77 12.92
N GLU A 332 28.82 -14.92 12.11
CA GLU A 332 30.08 -15.52 12.53
C GLU A 332 30.71 -14.71 13.67
N ASP A 333 30.84 -13.40 13.52
CA ASP A 333 31.34 -12.50 14.54
C ASP A 333 30.53 -12.55 15.86
N LEU A 334 29.20 -12.70 15.76
CA LEU A 334 28.34 -12.81 16.93
C LEU A 334 28.52 -14.17 17.64
N ILE A 335 28.71 -15.25 16.90
CA ILE A 335 28.99 -16.58 17.45
C ILE A 335 30.34 -16.57 18.20
N ASP A 336 31.37 -15.93 17.62
CA ASP A 336 32.67 -15.80 18.24
C ASP A 336 32.65 -14.90 19.50
N PHE A 337 31.69 -14.00 19.58
CA PHE A 337 31.51 -13.12 20.75
C PHE A 337 30.76 -13.83 21.89
N LEU A 338 29.78 -14.69 21.61
CA LEU A 338 28.95 -15.41 22.60
C LEU A 338 29.71 -16.57 23.24
#